data_766c6311507bff8bbc249b0994c3a8ba
#
_entry.id   766c6311507bff8bbc249b0994c3a8ba
#
_cell.length_a   1.000
_cell.length_b   1.000
_cell.length_c   1.000
_cell.angle_alpha   90.00
_cell.angle_beta   90.00
_cell.angle_gamma   90.00
#
_symmetry.space_group_name_H-M   'P 1'
#
loop_
_entity.id
_entity.type
_entity.pdbx_description
1 polymer ?
#
loop_
_entity_poly.entity_id
_entity_poly.type
_entity_poly.pdbx_seq_one_letter_code
_entity_poly.pdbx_strand_id
1 'polypeptide(L)'
;MGMKEKSEKSVSSTRRSLIKGSVVGASAAVLGFPSIFVRKATAAAPWISKDDKTIKVGLLWSTTGNLAVIENDSTQVGLYAIDEINKAGGVAGRMIEPVVVDAKSDIKVYSEKISRLILQDRVISVFGGYTSASRRAVAPIVMSRDHLFYYPTCYEGRECTQNIINTGPLANQHSFDLIPFMAKNFGPKCYLIGSNYIWPKESNKNAKVWLERVGGEIVGEDYVPLGSSEFTPVFNKVRQAKPDFIFSTVVGDSDIAMHKQFLQEGFKSDKLPIAALTTGEIEIRAMGAEAGAGHFLSAPYFQTLDNPTNHRFVDGYLSSKYGGGGVTHYNMEETYLSFYVWKYGLERALEQTGNIEEITPRMIRDVSGNITVEDDVSPEGKVWIDPDNFNIWLKPKIGMCKPDGQFEIVKAADEHVAPDPMSIYPERGVCMADGLHTPDGQVKKNVL
;
A
#
# COMPACT_ATOMS: atom_id res chain seq x y z
N MET A 1 26.82 38.63 52.85
CA MET A 1 27.90 37.83 53.49
C MET A 1 27.95 36.58 52.63
N GLY A 2 28.90 36.23 51.84
CA GLY A 2 30.24 36.70 51.53
C GLY A 2 30.65 35.96 50.28
N MET A 3 31.17 36.72 49.37
CA MET A 3 31.87 36.29 48.14
C MET A 3 33.03 35.29 48.46
N LYS A 4 33.35 34.44 47.49
CA LYS A 4 34.71 34.26 47.02
C LYS A 4 34.76 33.55 45.65
N GLU A 5 35.25 34.30 44.73
CA GLU A 5 35.97 34.00 43.50
C GLU A 5 37.19 33.10 43.67
N LYS A 6 37.57 32.53 42.56
CA LYS A 6 38.92 32.29 41.97
C LYS A 6 39.01 30.88 41.43
N SER A 7 39.62 30.55 40.30
CA SER A 7 40.51 31.26 39.38
C SER A 7 40.78 30.37 38.18
N GLU A 8 41.02 31.01 37.05
CA GLU A 8 41.58 30.48 35.81
C GLU A 8 42.90 29.74 35.99
N LYS A 9 43.18 28.77 35.13
CA LYS A 9 44.55 28.57 34.62
C LYS A 9 44.50 28.04 33.17
N SER A 10 44.96 28.89 32.28
CA SER A 10 45.43 28.63 30.92
C SER A 10 46.83 28.02 30.93
N VAL A 11 47.18 27.16 29.99
CA VAL A 11 48.53 26.89 29.49
C VAL A 11 48.38 26.52 28.02
N SER A 12 48.61 27.39 27.05
CA SER A 12 49.79 27.87 26.38
C SER A 12 50.69 26.76 25.81
N SER A 13 50.69 26.68 24.53
CA SER A 13 51.57 27.09 23.43
C SER A 13 52.59 26.06 22.91
N THR A 14 52.60 25.90 21.61
CA THR A 14 53.68 26.09 20.63
C THR A 14 54.64 24.94 20.38
N ARG A 15 54.73 24.49 19.12
CA ARG A 15 56.00 24.57 18.36
C ARG A 15 55.75 24.37 16.84
N ARG A 16 56.03 25.45 16.11
CA ARG A 16 56.35 25.46 14.68
C ARG A 16 57.75 24.91 14.50
N SER A 17 58.05 24.16 13.44
CA SER A 17 59.37 24.14 12.82
C SER A 17 59.21 24.17 11.29
N LEU A 18 59.74 25.24 10.74
CA LEU A 18 59.98 25.45 9.32
C LEU A 18 61.22 24.63 8.91
N ILE A 19 61.14 23.98 7.75
CA ILE A 19 62.37 23.67 6.98
C ILE A 19 62.18 24.27 5.58
N LYS A 20 63.03 25.25 5.29
CA LYS A 20 63.35 25.80 3.95
C LYS A 20 64.36 24.89 3.29
N GLY A 21 64.12 24.51 2.05
CA GLY A 21 65.07 23.77 1.20
C GLY A 21 64.89 24.08 -0.26
N SER A 22 65.71 24.75 -0.81
CA SER A 22 66.18 25.25 -2.10
C SER A 22 65.61 24.65 -3.39
N VAL A 23 65.33 25.59 -4.28
CA VAL A 23 65.01 25.40 -5.73
C VAL A 23 66.29 24.97 -6.47
N VAL A 24 66.22 23.87 -7.22
CA VAL A 24 67.09 23.59 -8.34
C VAL A 24 66.19 23.25 -9.55
N GLY A 25 66.22 24.07 -10.55
CA GLY A 25 65.51 23.89 -11.77
C GLY A 25 66.10 22.75 -12.62
N ALA A 26 65.22 21.89 -13.11
CA ALA A 26 65.53 21.01 -14.21
C ALA A 26 64.31 21.03 -15.18
N SER A 27 64.54 21.61 -16.35
CA SER A 27 63.60 21.57 -17.47
C SER A 27 63.49 20.13 -17.93
N ALA A 28 62.36 19.49 -17.74
CA ALA A 28 62.02 18.18 -18.31
C ALA A 28 60.88 18.36 -19.33
N ALA A 29 61.18 17.92 -20.54
CA ALA A 29 60.28 17.90 -21.70
C ALA A 29 58.95 17.26 -21.37
N VAL A 30 57.86 17.92 -21.73
CA VAL A 30 56.49 17.38 -21.67
C VAL A 30 56.37 16.34 -22.79
N LEU A 31 56.61 15.07 -22.47
CA LEU A 31 56.11 13.96 -23.26
C LEU A 31 54.65 13.76 -22.84
N GLY A 32 53.72 14.15 -23.72
CA GLY A 32 52.28 13.92 -23.58
C GLY A 32 51.97 12.42 -23.52
N PHE A 33 51.78 11.89 -22.33
CA PHE A 33 51.13 10.62 -22.16
C PHE A 33 49.63 10.81 -22.44
N PRO A 34 48.99 10.05 -23.29
CA PRO A 34 47.54 10.05 -23.41
C PRO A 34 46.98 9.60 -22.07
N SER A 35 46.26 10.48 -21.38
CA SER A 35 45.48 10.13 -20.21
C SER A 35 44.43 9.10 -20.68
N ILE A 36 44.76 7.81 -20.47
CA ILE A 36 43.80 6.74 -20.58
C ILE A 36 42.82 6.98 -19.45
N PHE A 37 41.68 7.61 -19.73
CA PHE A 37 40.51 7.55 -18.89
C PHE A 37 40.10 6.08 -18.83
N VAL A 38 40.61 5.34 -17.84
CA VAL A 38 40.05 4.06 -17.46
C VAL A 38 38.67 4.40 -16.89
N ARG A 39 37.64 4.35 -17.76
CA ARG A 39 36.28 4.20 -17.26
C ARG A 39 36.32 2.96 -16.37
N LYS A 40 36.20 3.16 -15.04
CA LYS A 40 35.82 2.06 -14.16
C LYS A 40 34.59 1.46 -14.80
N ALA A 41 34.70 0.24 -15.28
CA ALA A 41 33.53 -0.54 -15.63
C ALA A 41 32.75 -0.73 -14.33
N THR A 42 31.78 0.14 -14.09
CA THR A 42 30.77 -0.09 -13.05
C THR A 42 30.07 -1.38 -13.45
N ALA A 43 30.11 -2.38 -12.59
CA ALA A 43 29.33 -3.58 -12.83
C ALA A 43 27.87 -3.14 -13.00
N ALA A 44 27.21 -3.61 -14.07
CA ALA A 44 25.81 -3.29 -14.32
C ALA A 44 24.98 -3.54 -13.07
N ALA A 45 24.02 -2.65 -12.80
CA ALA A 45 23.13 -2.79 -11.65
C ALA A 45 22.49 -4.19 -11.65
N PRO A 46 22.44 -4.88 -10.52
CA PRO A 46 22.07 -6.29 -10.46
C PRO A 46 20.62 -6.58 -10.91
N TRP A 47 19.78 -5.55 -10.95
CA TRP A 47 18.39 -5.61 -11.39
C TRP A 47 18.19 -5.27 -12.89
N ILE A 48 19.26 -4.90 -13.60
CA ILE A 48 19.27 -4.77 -15.05
C ILE A 48 19.71 -6.11 -15.66
N SER A 49 19.08 -6.51 -16.76
CA SER A 49 19.50 -7.71 -17.52
C SER A 49 20.91 -7.55 -18.09
N LYS A 50 21.57 -8.68 -18.34
CA LYS A 50 22.96 -8.69 -18.86
C LYS A 50 23.09 -8.02 -20.25
N ASP A 51 22.02 -8.02 -21.05
CA ASP A 51 21.95 -7.36 -22.34
C ASP A 51 21.46 -5.90 -22.26
N ASP A 52 21.30 -5.37 -21.04
CA ASP A 52 20.87 -4.00 -20.74
C ASP A 52 19.48 -3.61 -21.30
N LYS A 53 18.59 -4.59 -21.47
CA LYS A 53 17.26 -4.38 -22.08
C LYS A 53 16.11 -4.41 -21.11
N THR A 54 16.25 -5.05 -19.95
CA THR A 54 15.16 -5.20 -19.00
C THR A 54 15.52 -4.74 -17.61
N ILE A 55 14.48 -4.31 -16.86
CA ILE A 55 14.52 -3.98 -15.45
C ILE A 55 13.67 -5.00 -14.71
N LYS A 56 14.26 -5.72 -13.73
CA LYS A 56 13.54 -6.74 -12.96
C LYS A 56 12.77 -6.16 -11.79
N VAL A 57 11.49 -6.52 -11.69
CA VAL A 57 10.62 -6.22 -10.55
C VAL A 57 10.02 -7.53 -9.99
N GLY A 58 9.79 -7.58 -8.69
CA GLY A 58 9.19 -8.74 -8.02
C GLY A 58 7.67 -8.57 -7.86
N LEU A 59 6.90 -9.62 -8.14
CA LEU A 59 5.47 -9.70 -7.86
C LEU A 59 5.25 -10.78 -6.82
N LEU A 60 4.79 -10.40 -5.63
CA LEU A 60 4.66 -11.27 -4.46
C LEU A 60 3.21 -11.27 -3.96
N TRP A 61 2.39 -12.12 -4.53
CA TRP A 61 1.02 -12.38 -4.13
C TRP A 61 0.77 -13.88 -3.99
N SER A 62 -0.37 -14.24 -3.40
CA SER A 62 -0.81 -15.63 -3.30
C SER A 62 -1.71 -15.99 -4.48
N THR A 63 -1.20 -16.76 -5.42
CA THR A 63 -2.01 -17.31 -6.52
C THR A 63 -2.67 -18.64 -6.14
N THR A 64 -2.36 -19.18 -4.96
CA THR A 64 -2.99 -20.34 -4.33
C THR A 64 -3.29 -20.08 -2.84
N GLY A 65 -4.23 -20.85 -2.26
CA GLY A 65 -4.68 -20.71 -0.87
C GLY A 65 -5.96 -19.87 -0.74
N ASN A 66 -6.37 -19.57 0.51
CA ASN A 66 -7.66 -18.95 0.85
C ASN A 66 -7.76 -17.45 0.54
N LEU A 67 -6.69 -16.82 0.08
CA LEU A 67 -6.66 -15.43 -0.40
C LEU A 67 -6.48 -15.34 -1.91
N ALA A 68 -6.36 -16.48 -2.61
CA ALA A 68 -6.12 -16.52 -4.04
C ALA A 68 -7.24 -15.87 -4.86
N VAL A 69 -8.46 -15.85 -4.34
CA VAL A 69 -9.62 -15.22 -4.99
C VAL A 69 -9.38 -13.74 -5.33
N ILE A 70 -8.56 -13.04 -4.52
CA ILE A 70 -8.21 -11.63 -4.71
C ILE A 70 -6.78 -11.46 -5.21
N GLU A 71 -5.83 -12.14 -4.58
CA GLU A 71 -4.41 -11.94 -4.85
C GLU A 71 -3.98 -12.43 -6.23
N ASN A 72 -4.69 -13.40 -6.81
CA ASN A 72 -4.44 -13.81 -8.19
C ASN A 72 -4.83 -12.68 -9.17
N ASP A 73 -5.97 -12.03 -8.99
CA ASP A 73 -6.41 -10.93 -9.85
C ASP A 73 -5.48 -9.71 -9.69
N SER A 74 -4.95 -9.44 -8.47
CA SER A 74 -3.88 -8.44 -8.26
C SER A 74 -2.61 -8.80 -9.04
N THR A 75 -2.23 -10.07 -9.10
CA THR A 75 -1.10 -10.53 -9.92
C THR A 75 -1.36 -10.27 -11.41
N GLN A 76 -2.57 -10.60 -11.91
CA GLN A 76 -2.93 -10.42 -13.31
C GLN A 76 -2.95 -8.95 -13.73
N VAL A 77 -3.51 -8.06 -12.90
CA VAL A 77 -3.52 -6.63 -13.21
C VAL A 77 -2.12 -6.01 -13.10
N GLY A 78 -1.26 -6.50 -12.20
CA GLY A 78 0.15 -6.11 -12.16
C GLY A 78 0.90 -6.46 -13.45
N LEU A 79 0.66 -7.65 -13.99
CA LEU A 79 1.18 -8.06 -15.29
C LEU A 79 0.60 -7.24 -16.44
N TYR A 80 -0.68 -6.84 -16.36
CA TYR A 80 -1.32 -5.94 -17.32
C TYR A 80 -0.68 -4.56 -17.30
N ALA A 81 -0.47 -3.96 -16.12
CA ALA A 81 0.20 -2.67 -15.99
C ALA A 81 1.63 -2.70 -16.58
N ILE A 82 2.38 -3.77 -16.30
CA ILE A 82 3.71 -3.97 -16.89
C ILE A 82 3.64 -4.06 -18.43
N ASP A 83 2.69 -4.80 -18.98
CA ASP A 83 2.52 -4.96 -20.42
C ASP A 83 2.15 -3.62 -21.08
N GLU A 84 1.32 -2.81 -20.44
CA GLU A 84 0.96 -1.47 -20.90
C GLU A 84 2.17 -0.52 -20.90
N ILE A 85 2.91 -0.46 -19.79
CA ILE A 85 4.14 0.35 -19.69
C ILE A 85 5.18 -0.11 -20.72
N ASN A 86 5.34 -1.41 -20.91
CA ASN A 86 6.26 -1.97 -21.90
C ASN A 86 5.87 -1.63 -23.33
N LYS A 87 4.59 -1.68 -23.69
CA LYS A 87 4.08 -1.24 -24.99
C LYS A 87 4.31 0.24 -25.24
N ALA A 88 4.33 1.06 -24.21
CA ALA A 88 4.65 2.48 -24.28
C ALA A 88 6.18 2.77 -24.36
N GLY A 89 7.04 1.74 -24.40
CA GLY A 89 8.49 1.87 -24.49
C GLY A 89 9.26 1.57 -23.21
N GLY A 90 8.58 1.09 -22.18
CA GLY A 90 9.16 0.73 -20.88
C GLY A 90 9.57 1.94 -20.05
N VAL A 91 10.60 1.78 -19.23
CA VAL A 91 11.19 2.86 -18.42
C VAL A 91 12.62 3.11 -18.86
N ALA A 92 12.93 4.34 -19.24
CA ALA A 92 14.24 4.71 -19.78
C ALA A 92 14.71 3.82 -20.96
N GLY A 93 13.77 3.41 -21.82
CA GLY A 93 14.03 2.53 -22.98
C GLY A 93 14.25 1.06 -22.62
N ARG A 94 14.04 0.65 -21.37
CA ARG A 94 14.14 -0.75 -20.92
C ARG A 94 12.77 -1.31 -20.58
N MET A 95 12.53 -2.54 -21.01
CA MET A 95 11.28 -3.25 -20.67
C MET A 95 11.31 -3.71 -19.22
N ILE A 96 10.16 -3.73 -18.58
CA ILE A 96 10.01 -4.31 -17.24
C ILE A 96 9.90 -5.82 -17.36
N GLU A 97 10.72 -6.55 -16.60
CA GLU A 97 10.72 -8.01 -16.50
C GLU A 97 10.13 -8.43 -15.15
N PRO A 98 8.92 -9.00 -15.09
CA PRO A 98 8.32 -9.45 -13.84
C PRO A 98 8.90 -10.78 -13.36
N VAL A 99 9.25 -10.87 -12.09
CA VAL A 99 9.57 -12.11 -11.37
C VAL A 99 8.39 -12.44 -10.47
N VAL A 100 7.53 -13.33 -10.91
CA VAL A 100 6.30 -13.71 -10.20
C VAL A 100 6.57 -14.86 -9.24
N VAL A 101 6.12 -14.74 -7.98
CA VAL A 101 6.23 -15.78 -6.96
C VAL A 101 4.91 -15.94 -6.21
N ASP A 102 4.53 -17.19 -5.94
CA ASP A 102 3.34 -17.54 -5.18
C ASP A 102 3.65 -17.63 -3.68
N ALA A 103 2.96 -16.83 -2.87
CA ALA A 103 3.09 -16.84 -1.41
C ALA A 103 2.14 -17.81 -0.70
N LYS A 104 1.23 -18.49 -1.42
CA LYS A 104 0.36 -19.58 -0.96
C LYS A 104 -0.52 -19.23 0.26
N SER A 105 -0.86 -17.98 0.44
CA SER A 105 -1.57 -17.45 1.63
C SER A 105 -0.88 -17.79 2.97
N ASP A 106 0.45 -18.00 2.93
CA ASP A 106 1.26 -18.35 4.10
C ASP A 106 2.30 -17.29 4.43
N ILE A 107 2.25 -16.76 5.67
CA ILE A 107 3.11 -15.67 6.15
C ILE A 107 4.61 -16.05 6.09
N LYS A 108 4.96 -17.32 6.35
CA LYS A 108 6.35 -17.78 6.30
C LYS A 108 6.83 -17.79 4.86
N VAL A 109 5.99 -18.26 3.93
CA VAL A 109 6.30 -18.27 2.50
C VAL A 109 6.47 -16.83 1.99
N TYR A 110 5.67 -15.85 2.44
CA TYR A 110 5.90 -14.43 2.15
C TYR A 110 7.32 -14.00 2.54
N SER A 111 7.77 -14.31 3.76
CA SER A 111 9.11 -13.97 4.25
C SER A 111 10.24 -14.65 3.47
N GLU A 112 10.05 -15.91 3.05
CA GLU A 112 11.01 -16.64 2.22
C GLU A 112 11.10 -16.05 0.82
N LYS A 113 9.94 -15.77 0.19
CA LYS A 113 9.86 -15.28 -1.19
C LYS A 113 10.38 -13.85 -1.32
N ILE A 114 10.08 -12.94 -0.38
CA ILE A 114 10.65 -11.58 -0.41
C ILE A 114 12.18 -11.64 -0.30
N SER A 115 12.72 -12.49 0.58
CA SER A 115 14.16 -12.69 0.70
C SER A 115 14.78 -13.19 -0.61
N ARG A 116 14.14 -14.14 -1.28
CA ARG A 116 14.57 -14.66 -2.58
C ARG A 116 14.57 -13.57 -3.65
N LEU A 117 13.46 -12.84 -3.80
CA LEU A 117 13.32 -11.75 -4.78
C LEU A 117 14.44 -10.71 -4.64
N ILE A 118 14.75 -10.31 -3.40
CA ILE A 118 15.78 -9.31 -3.11
C ILE A 118 17.20 -9.87 -3.34
N LEU A 119 17.51 -11.05 -2.79
CA LEU A 119 18.89 -11.54 -2.68
C LEU A 119 19.32 -12.40 -3.87
N GLN A 120 18.41 -13.17 -4.44
CA GLN A 120 18.72 -14.13 -5.52
C GLN A 120 18.28 -13.60 -6.89
N ASP A 121 17.01 -13.19 -7.00
CA ASP A 121 16.45 -12.67 -8.25
C ASP A 121 16.90 -11.21 -8.49
N ARG A 122 17.28 -10.49 -7.43
CA ARG A 122 17.87 -9.14 -7.45
C ARG A 122 16.98 -8.13 -8.17
N VAL A 123 15.71 -8.12 -7.81
CA VAL A 123 14.74 -7.14 -8.31
C VAL A 123 15.00 -5.76 -7.71
N ILE A 124 14.63 -4.67 -8.42
CA ILE A 124 14.81 -3.30 -7.90
C ILE A 124 13.71 -2.91 -6.89
N SER A 125 12.51 -3.42 -7.08
CA SER A 125 11.37 -3.18 -6.19
C SER A 125 10.47 -4.41 -6.17
N VAL A 126 9.70 -4.57 -5.10
CA VAL A 126 8.72 -5.66 -4.98
C VAL A 126 7.34 -5.06 -4.79
N PHE A 127 6.36 -5.64 -5.48
CA PHE A 127 4.94 -5.30 -5.39
C PHE A 127 4.19 -6.49 -4.82
N GLY A 128 3.27 -6.27 -3.91
CA GLY A 128 2.53 -7.41 -3.39
C GLY A 128 1.97 -7.28 -1.99
N GLY A 129 1.52 -8.42 -1.48
CA GLY A 129 0.86 -8.55 -0.21
C GLY A 129 -0.61 -8.12 -0.26
N TYR A 130 -1.40 -8.73 0.61
CA TYR A 130 -2.81 -8.38 0.80
C TYR A 130 -3.12 -8.18 2.28
N THR A 131 -2.68 -9.09 3.15
CA THR A 131 -2.95 -8.96 4.58
C THR A 131 -1.90 -8.10 5.30
N SER A 132 -2.32 -7.37 6.32
CA SER A 132 -1.38 -6.69 7.22
C SER A 132 -0.46 -7.67 7.95
N ALA A 133 -0.86 -8.93 8.11
CA ALA A 133 -0.01 -9.97 8.66
C ALA A 133 1.16 -10.29 7.70
N SER A 134 0.91 -10.44 6.39
CA SER A 134 1.96 -10.64 5.38
C SER A 134 2.85 -9.41 5.24
N ARG A 135 2.28 -8.19 5.22
CA ARG A 135 3.04 -6.93 5.19
C ARG A 135 4.02 -6.86 6.36
N ARG A 136 3.56 -7.12 7.58
CA ARG A 136 4.40 -7.09 8.78
C ARG A 136 5.48 -8.17 8.80
N ALA A 137 5.26 -9.29 8.14
CA ALA A 137 6.27 -10.33 8.00
C ALA A 137 7.39 -9.93 7.02
N VAL A 138 7.07 -9.22 5.94
CA VAL A 138 8.06 -8.78 4.94
C VAL A 138 8.76 -7.48 5.32
N ALA A 139 8.11 -6.59 6.06
CA ALA A 139 8.63 -5.26 6.40
C ALA A 139 10.03 -5.27 7.03
N PRO A 140 10.35 -6.09 8.06
CA PRO A 140 11.70 -6.14 8.64
C PRO A 140 12.77 -6.55 7.63
N ILE A 141 12.43 -7.41 6.67
CA ILE A 141 13.35 -7.89 5.63
C ILE A 141 13.64 -6.74 4.65
N VAL A 142 12.60 -6.05 4.19
CA VAL A 142 12.70 -4.90 3.29
C VAL A 142 13.52 -3.79 3.93
N MET A 143 13.22 -3.45 5.18
CA MET A 143 13.93 -2.40 5.94
C MET A 143 15.40 -2.74 6.18
N SER A 144 15.71 -3.99 6.59
CA SER A 144 17.10 -4.42 6.86
C SER A 144 17.97 -4.43 5.60
N ARG A 145 17.38 -4.43 4.42
CA ARG A 145 18.05 -4.41 3.12
C ARG A 145 17.99 -3.06 2.43
N ASP A 146 17.40 -2.06 3.08
CA ASP A 146 17.10 -0.74 2.50
C ASP A 146 16.45 -0.86 1.12
N HIS A 147 15.55 -1.85 0.99
CA HIS A 147 14.82 -2.17 -0.24
C HIS A 147 13.47 -1.45 -0.27
N LEU A 148 12.72 -1.56 -1.36
CA LEU A 148 11.44 -0.89 -1.57
C LEU A 148 10.33 -1.90 -1.86
N PHE A 149 9.23 -1.78 -1.10
CA PHE A 149 8.04 -2.60 -1.22
C PHE A 149 6.81 -1.73 -1.49
N TYR A 150 6.09 -2.02 -2.55
CA TYR A 150 4.80 -1.40 -2.86
C TYR A 150 3.70 -2.31 -2.34
N TYR A 151 2.86 -1.76 -1.47
CA TYR A 151 1.77 -2.48 -0.83
C TYR A 151 0.41 -1.90 -1.29
N PRO A 152 -0.17 -2.43 -2.38
CA PRO A 152 -1.37 -1.90 -3.00
C PRO A 152 -2.65 -2.52 -2.41
N THR A 153 -2.90 -2.24 -1.14
CA THR A 153 -4.12 -2.66 -0.47
C THR A 153 -4.35 -1.85 0.80
N CYS A 154 -5.57 -1.85 1.30
CA CYS A 154 -5.91 -1.17 2.54
C CYS A 154 -5.16 -1.74 3.76
N TYR A 155 -4.85 -0.89 4.73
CA TYR A 155 -4.29 -1.34 6.00
C TYR A 155 -4.71 -0.43 7.18
N GLU A 156 -4.39 -0.90 8.40
CA GLU A 156 -4.84 -0.26 9.64
C GLU A 156 -4.08 0.99 10.05
N GLY A 157 -2.98 1.34 9.38
CA GLY A 157 -2.04 2.34 9.87
C GLY A 157 -1.16 1.81 11.00
N ARG A 158 -0.79 2.68 11.95
CA ARG A 158 0.08 2.45 13.12
C ARG A 158 1.54 2.20 12.81
N GLU A 159 1.94 2.37 11.58
CA GLU A 159 3.29 2.14 11.08
C GLU A 159 3.83 3.42 10.47
N CYS A 160 5.11 3.69 10.71
CA CYS A 160 5.88 4.74 10.04
C CYS A 160 7.14 4.09 9.50
N THR A 161 7.08 3.55 8.30
CA THR A 161 8.23 2.97 7.60
C THR A 161 8.44 3.67 6.28
N GLN A 162 9.68 3.97 5.97
CA GLN A 162 10.07 4.62 4.72
C GLN A 162 10.23 3.61 3.57
N ASN A 163 10.27 2.32 3.86
CA ASN A 163 10.57 1.28 2.88
C ASN A 163 9.31 0.65 2.25
N ILE A 164 8.12 1.12 2.65
CA ILE A 164 6.84 0.67 2.10
C ILE A 164 6.08 1.87 1.57
N ILE A 165 5.74 1.84 0.29
CA ILE A 165 4.82 2.80 -0.33
C ILE A 165 3.47 2.13 -0.43
N ASN A 166 2.44 2.76 0.13
CA ASN A 166 1.10 2.23 0.16
C ASN A 166 0.19 2.99 -0.81
N THR A 167 -0.40 2.26 -1.76
CA THR A 167 -1.36 2.80 -2.73
C THR A 167 -2.81 2.41 -2.45
N GLY A 168 -3.06 1.76 -1.31
CA GLY A 168 -4.40 1.49 -0.81
C GLY A 168 -4.79 2.41 0.37
N PRO A 169 -6.09 2.50 0.71
CA PRO A 169 -6.57 3.41 1.74
C PRO A 169 -6.20 2.95 3.14
N LEU A 170 -6.03 3.93 4.02
CA LEU A 170 -5.91 3.74 5.46
C LEU A 170 -7.29 3.66 6.12
N ALA A 171 -7.34 3.13 7.34
CA ALA A 171 -8.57 2.99 8.10
C ALA A 171 -9.34 4.31 8.28
N ASN A 172 -8.64 5.45 8.42
CA ASN A 172 -9.29 6.75 8.49
C ASN A 172 -9.96 7.14 7.17
N GLN A 173 -9.42 6.75 6.03
CA GLN A 173 -9.97 7.02 4.71
C GLN A 173 -11.19 6.14 4.39
N HIS A 174 -11.26 4.91 4.91
CA HIS A 174 -12.38 3.99 4.71
C HIS A 174 -13.58 4.28 5.61
N SER A 175 -13.33 4.46 6.93
CA SER A 175 -14.38 4.42 7.94
C SER A 175 -15.05 5.77 8.18
N PHE A 176 -14.39 6.89 7.86
CA PHE A 176 -14.83 8.22 8.26
C PHE A 176 -16.19 8.63 7.67
N ASP A 177 -16.49 8.16 6.47
CA ASP A 177 -17.76 8.44 5.79
C ASP A 177 -18.74 7.28 5.90
N LEU A 178 -18.25 6.04 5.81
CA LEU A 178 -19.09 4.83 5.81
C LEU A 178 -19.88 4.70 7.12
N ILE A 179 -19.23 4.82 8.25
CA ILE A 179 -19.89 4.62 9.56
C ILE A 179 -20.95 5.69 9.82
N PRO A 180 -20.70 7.01 9.67
CA PRO A 180 -21.73 8.02 9.78
C PRO A 180 -22.87 7.86 8.77
N PHE A 181 -22.56 7.46 7.54
CA PHE A 181 -23.57 7.19 6.52
C PHE A 181 -24.51 6.07 6.94
N MET A 182 -23.97 4.94 7.42
CA MET A 182 -24.77 3.80 7.87
C MET A 182 -25.62 4.15 9.10
N ALA A 183 -25.03 4.80 10.08
CA ALA A 183 -25.75 5.20 11.30
C ALA A 183 -26.91 6.17 11.00
N LYS A 184 -26.72 7.10 10.06
CA LYS A 184 -27.74 8.05 9.64
C LYS A 184 -28.90 7.40 8.88
N ASN A 185 -28.61 6.43 8.00
CA ASN A 185 -29.63 5.89 7.09
C ASN A 185 -30.32 4.62 7.63
N PHE A 186 -29.68 3.85 8.51
CA PHE A 186 -30.20 2.57 9.01
C PHE A 186 -30.43 2.56 10.50
N GLY A 187 -29.68 3.35 11.28
CA GLY A 187 -29.81 3.42 12.72
C GLY A 187 -28.47 3.32 13.44
N PRO A 188 -28.43 3.66 14.76
CA PRO A 188 -27.19 3.84 15.50
C PRO A 188 -26.54 2.54 16.01
N LYS A 189 -27.20 1.37 15.91
CA LYS A 189 -26.71 0.12 16.49
C LYS A 189 -25.90 -0.69 15.49
N CYS A 190 -24.61 -0.87 15.75
CA CYS A 190 -23.71 -1.60 14.87
C CYS A 190 -23.23 -2.91 15.53
N TYR A 191 -23.17 -3.98 14.73
CA TYR A 191 -22.48 -5.22 15.08
C TYR A 191 -21.21 -5.37 14.25
N LEU A 192 -20.07 -5.62 14.89
CA LEU A 192 -18.79 -5.76 14.20
C LEU A 192 -18.46 -7.24 13.97
N ILE A 193 -18.11 -7.59 12.75
CA ILE A 193 -17.63 -8.94 12.39
C ILE A 193 -16.31 -8.79 11.63
N GLY A 194 -15.26 -9.49 12.06
CA GLY A 194 -13.95 -9.42 11.42
C GLY A 194 -13.21 -10.74 11.34
N SER A 195 -12.25 -10.85 10.44
CA SER A 195 -11.28 -11.94 10.47
C SER A 195 -10.30 -11.76 11.65
N ASN A 196 -9.86 -12.87 12.24
CA ASN A 196 -9.09 -12.83 13.51
C ASN A 196 -7.59 -12.58 13.25
N TYR A 197 -7.26 -11.37 12.79
CA TYR A 197 -5.87 -10.90 12.70
C TYR A 197 -5.79 -9.37 12.90
N ILE A 198 -4.64 -8.76 12.68
CA ILE A 198 -4.40 -7.37 13.12
C ILE A 198 -5.27 -6.33 12.41
N TRP A 199 -5.39 -6.40 11.08
CA TRP A 199 -6.11 -5.39 10.31
C TRP A 199 -7.59 -5.26 10.70
N PRO A 200 -8.40 -6.36 10.82
CA PRO A 200 -9.79 -6.25 11.26
C PRO A 200 -9.93 -5.65 12.67
N LYS A 201 -9.05 -6.08 13.58
CA LYS A 201 -9.09 -5.58 14.96
C LYS A 201 -8.84 -4.08 15.05
N GLU A 202 -7.90 -3.57 14.28
CA GLU A 202 -7.57 -2.14 14.28
C GLU A 202 -8.60 -1.33 13.46
N SER A 203 -9.09 -1.86 12.34
CA SER A 203 -10.16 -1.23 11.56
C SER A 203 -11.47 -1.14 12.35
N ASN A 204 -11.80 -2.18 13.13
CA ASN A 204 -12.96 -2.14 14.02
C ASN A 204 -12.79 -1.09 15.14
N LYS A 205 -11.57 -0.85 15.64
CA LYS A 205 -11.33 0.27 16.57
C LYS A 205 -11.59 1.63 15.92
N ASN A 206 -11.16 1.81 14.68
CA ASN A 206 -11.50 3.01 13.91
C ASN A 206 -13.02 3.17 13.76
N ALA A 207 -13.73 2.09 13.40
CA ALA A 207 -15.18 2.11 13.26
C ALA A 207 -15.87 2.52 14.57
N LYS A 208 -15.41 2.02 15.73
CA LYS A 208 -15.92 2.41 17.05
C LYS A 208 -15.79 3.91 17.31
N VAL A 209 -14.62 4.48 17.01
CA VAL A 209 -14.37 5.93 17.18
C VAL A 209 -15.33 6.76 16.31
N TRP A 210 -15.53 6.36 15.06
CA TRP A 210 -16.45 7.08 14.16
C TRP A 210 -17.91 6.91 14.55
N LEU A 211 -18.29 5.72 15.04
CA LEU A 211 -19.64 5.46 15.50
C LEU A 211 -19.97 6.28 16.78
N GLU A 212 -19.04 6.33 17.74
CA GLU A 212 -19.18 7.16 18.95
C GLU A 212 -19.38 8.65 18.63
N ARG A 213 -18.63 9.18 17.64
CA ARG A 213 -18.74 10.58 17.20
C ARG A 213 -20.14 10.95 16.69
N VAL A 214 -20.89 9.97 16.18
CA VAL A 214 -22.27 10.18 15.69
C VAL A 214 -23.32 9.69 16.68
N GLY A 215 -22.93 9.37 17.91
CA GLY A 215 -23.83 8.92 18.99
C GLY A 215 -24.36 7.50 18.80
N GLY A 216 -23.65 6.66 18.04
CA GLY A 216 -24.03 5.26 17.85
C GLY A 216 -23.49 4.33 18.91
N GLU A 217 -23.90 3.07 18.84
CA GLU A 217 -23.65 2.01 19.83
C GLU A 217 -23.13 0.75 19.16
N ILE A 218 -22.07 0.14 19.72
CA ILE A 218 -21.64 -1.22 19.37
C ILE A 218 -22.43 -2.22 20.22
N VAL A 219 -23.29 -2.99 19.56
CA VAL A 219 -24.14 -3.99 20.25
C VAL A 219 -23.53 -5.40 20.25
N GLY A 220 -22.41 -5.60 19.54
CA GLY A 220 -21.66 -6.84 19.56
C GLY A 220 -20.42 -6.81 18.65
N GLU A 221 -19.50 -7.72 18.91
CA GLU A 221 -18.25 -7.84 18.15
C GLU A 221 -17.74 -9.29 18.18
N ASP A 222 -17.52 -9.86 17.02
CA ASP A 222 -16.97 -11.21 16.85
C ASP A 222 -15.83 -11.24 15.81
N TYR A 223 -14.90 -12.17 16.03
CA TYR A 223 -13.82 -12.45 15.11
C TYR A 223 -13.77 -13.93 14.77
N VAL A 224 -13.68 -14.24 13.48
CA VAL A 224 -13.59 -15.61 12.93
C VAL A 224 -12.19 -15.89 12.41
N PRO A 225 -11.72 -17.14 12.47
CA PRO A 225 -10.45 -17.50 11.82
C PRO A 225 -10.46 -17.17 10.32
N LEU A 226 -9.31 -16.79 9.78
CA LEU A 226 -9.14 -16.60 8.34
C LEU A 226 -9.39 -17.94 7.61
N GLY A 227 -10.18 -17.91 6.54
CA GLY A 227 -10.62 -19.11 5.84
C GLY A 227 -11.83 -19.81 6.48
N SER A 228 -12.47 -19.21 7.50
CA SER A 228 -13.70 -19.76 8.12
C SER A 228 -14.86 -19.76 7.12
N SER A 229 -15.59 -20.86 7.08
CA SER A 229 -16.80 -21.01 6.29
C SER A 229 -18.08 -21.16 7.12
N GLU A 230 -18.00 -21.03 8.45
CA GLU A 230 -19.11 -21.23 9.39
C GLU A 230 -19.39 -19.96 10.19
N PHE A 231 -20.56 -19.35 9.98
CA PHE A 231 -20.97 -18.09 10.59
C PHE A 231 -22.27 -18.20 11.41
N THR A 232 -22.95 -19.35 11.44
CA THR A 232 -24.20 -19.56 12.19
C THR A 232 -24.07 -19.14 13.67
N PRO A 233 -22.98 -19.45 14.42
CA PRO A 233 -22.84 -18.98 15.78
C PRO A 233 -22.81 -17.46 15.92
N VAL A 234 -22.17 -16.76 14.97
CA VAL A 234 -22.11 -15.30 14.92
C VAL A 234 -23.50 -14.73 14.61
N PHE A 235 -24.19 -15.25 13.61
CA PHE A 235 -25.53 -14.80 13.23
C PHE A 235 -26.59 -15.03 14.30
N ASN A 236 -26.44 -16.07 15.13
CA ASN A 236 -27.29 -16.26 16.31
C ASN A 236 -27.11 -15.12 17.34
N LYS A 237 -25.90 -14.63 17.55
CA LYS A 237 -25.64 -13.46 18.40
C LYS A 237 -26.16 -12.17 17.76
N VAL A 238 -25.99 -12.00 16.46
CA VAL A 238 -26.55 -10.86 15.70
C VAL A 238 -28.08 -10.78 15.87
N ARG A 239 -28.80 -11.91 15.76
CA ARG A 239 -30.26 -11.96 16.01
C ARG A 239 -30.64 -11.51 17.44
N GLN A 240 -29.83 -11.88 18.44
CA GLN A 240 -30.07 -11.49 19.83
C GLN A 240 -29.77 -10.01 20.08
N ALA A 241 -28.68 -9.51 19.50
CA ALA A 241 -28.22 -8.12 19.65
C ALA A 241 -29.11 -7.11 18.90
N LYS A 242 -29.79 -7.53 17.81
CA LYS A 242 -30.69 -6.70 16.98
C LYS A 242 -30.02 -5.40 16.51
N PRO A 243 -28.88 -5.47 15.81
CA PRO A 243 -28.24 -4.28 15.24
C PRO A 243 -29.08 -3.70 14.10
N ASP A 244 -28.82 -2.44 13.78
CA ASP A 244 -29.38 -1.75 12.61
C ASP A 244 -28.56 -2.01 11.36
N PHE A 245 -27.27 -2.29 11.51
CA PHE A 245 -26.36 -2.72 10.44
C PHE A 245 -25.19 -3.55 11.00
N ILE A 246 -24.54 -4.30 10.11
CA ILE A 246 -23.29 -5.02 10.39
C ILE A 246 -22.16 -4.25 9.76
N PHE A 247 -21.06 -4.03 10.47
CA PHE A 247 -19.80 -3.58 9.86
C PHE A 247 -18.87 -4.77 9.73
N SER A 248 -18.42 -5.04 8.51
CA SER A 248 -17.60 -6.21 8.17
C SER A 248 -16.16 -5.82 7.81
N THR A 249 -15.23 -6.52 8.44
CA THR A 249 -13.81 -6.58 8.10
C THR A 249 -13.38 -8.05 7.90
N VAL A 250 -14.30 -8.88 7.42
CA VAL A 250 -14.03 -10.27 7.00
C VAL A 250 -13.41 -10.24 5.61
N VAL A 251 -12.45 -11.13 5.32
CA VAL A 251 -11.70 -11.12 4.05
C VAL A 251 -11.62 -12.50 3.39
N GLY A 252 -11.40 -12.51 2.08
CA GLY A 252 -11.15 -13.71 1.28
C GLY A 252 -12.35 -14.68 1.25
N ASP A 253 -12.07 -15.97 1.23
CA ASP A 253 -13.12 -17.02 1.18
C ASP A 253 -14.12 -16.91 2.34
N SER A 254 -13.69 -16.40 3.50
CA SER A 254 -14.58 -16.18 4.64
C SER A 254 -15.64 -15.12 4.39
N ASP A 255 -15.33 -14.07 3.63
CA ASP A 255 -16.28 -13.01 3.29
C ASP A 255 -17.39 -13.56 2.36
N ILE A 256 -16.98 -14.33 1.36
CA ILE A 256 -17.91 -15.03 0.46
C ILE A 256 -18.85 -15.96 1.24
N ALA A 257 -18.31 -16.73 2.18
CA ALA A 257 -19.08 -17.64 3.02
C ALA A 257 -20.06 -16.89 3.94
N MET A 258 -19.61 -15.77 4.54
CA MET A 258 -20.44 -14.94 5.41
C MET A 258 -21.67 -14.40 4.71
N HIS A 259 -21.51 -13.82 3.52
CA HIS A 259 -22.63 -13.25 2.77
C HIS A 259 -23.61 -14.32 2.28
N LYS A 260 -23.12 -15.48 1.81
CA LYS A 260 -23.97 -16.63 1.45
C LYS A 260 -24.78 -17.13 2.65
N GLN A 261 -24.14 -17.30 3.82
CA GLN A 261 -24.84 -17.74 5.01
C GLN A 261 -25.80 -16.68 5.57
N PHE A 262 -25.47 -15.39 5.48
CA PHE A 262 -26.39 -14.30 5.80
C PHE A 262 -27.73 -14.47 5.08
N LEU A 263 -27.67 -14.71 3.77
CA LEU A 263 -28.86 -14.95 2.95
C LEU A 263 -29.57 -16.26 3.34
N GLN A 264 -28.83 -17.35 3.50
CA GLN A 264 -29.38 -18.68 3.88
C GLN A 264 -30.06 -18.66 5.26
N GLU A 265 -29.55 -17.87 6.19
CA GLU A 265 -30.10 -17.67 7.52
C GLU A 265 -31.36 -16.77 7.52
N GLY A 266 -31.80 -16.30 6.34
CA GLY A 266 -33.02 -15.52 6.15
C GLY A 266 -32.90 -14.04 6.52
N PHE A 267 -31.70 -13.51 6.68
CA PHE A 267 -31.49 -12.09 6.80
C PHE A 267 -31.72 -11.39 5.45
N LYS A 268 -32.08 -10.12 5.51
CA LYS A 268 -32.32 -9.30 4.31
C LYS A 268 -31.57 -7.98 4.42
N SER A 269 -30.90 -7.59 3.35
CA SER A 269 -30.09 -6.38 3.29
C SER A 269 -30.89 -5.08 3.44
N ASP A 270 -32.17 -5.06 3.09
CA ASP A 270 -33.10 -3.94 3.31
C ASP A 270 -33.46 -3.71 4.79
N LYS A 271 -33.21 -4.69 5.68
CA LYS A 271 -33.47 -4.64 7.12
C LYS A 271 -32.19 -4.65 7.95
N LEU A 272 -31.14 -5.30 7.45
CA LEU A 272 -29.86 -5.44 8.14
C LEU A 272 -28.74 -5.43 7.11
N PRO A 273 -28.39 -4.28 6.56
CA PRO A 273 -27.29 -4.20 5.59
C PRO A 273 -25.94 -4.51 6.23
N ILE A 274 -25.04 -5.06 5.43
CA ILE A 274 -23.62 -5.20 5.74
C ILE A 274 -22.90 -4.03 5.10
N ALA A 275 -22.10 -3.31 5.89
CA ALA A 275 -21.18 -2.28 5.45
C ALA A 275 -19.76 -2.84 5.55
N ALA A 276 -19.10 -3.04 4.42
CA ALA A 276 -17.82 -3.71 4.32
C ALA A 276 -16.69 -2.76 3.93
N LEU A 277 -15.45 -3.18 4.20
CA LEU A 277 -14.24 -2.53 3.69
C LEU A 277 -13.53 -3.37 2.60
N THR A 278 -14.04 -4.57 2.30
CA THR A 278 -13.35 -5.54 1.44
C THR A 278 -14.25 -6.30 0.48
N THR A 279 -15.56 -6.12 0.53
CA THR A 279 -16.53 -6.87 -0.29
C THR A 279 -16.81 -6.11 -1.58
N GLY A 280 -15.95 -6.25 -2.57
CA GLY A 280 -16.07 -5.57 -3.87
C GLY A 280 -16.51 -6.50 -5.00
N GLU A 281 -16.27 -6.09 -6.25
CA GLU A 281 -16.74 -6.77 -7.46
C GLU A 281 -16.25 -8.23 -7.57
N ILE A 282 -15.03 -8.51 -7.08
CA ILE A 282 -14.44 -9.87 -7.10
C ILE A 282 -15.23 -10.78 -6.16
N GLU A 283 -15.48 -10.36 -4.93
CA GLU A 283 -16.20 -11.11 -3.92
C GLU A 283 -17.66 -11.30 -4.35
N ILE A 284 -18.30 -10.23 -4.87
CA ILE A 284 -19.68 -10.30 -5.39
C ILE A 284 -19.79 -11.32 -6.52
N ARG A 285 -18.85 -11.32 -7.46
CA ARG A 285 -18.80 -12.33 -8.52
C ARG A 285 -18.68 -13.75 -7.97
N ALA A 286 -17.86 -13.97 -6.96
CA ALA A 286 -17.62 -15.28 -6.37
C ALA A 286 -18.77 -15.78 -5.49
N MET A 287 -19.47 -14.87 -4.79
CA MET A 287 -20.62 -15.24 -3.95
C MET A 287 -21.93 -15.32 -4.72
N GLY A 288 -22.05 -14.61 -5.83
CA GLY A 288 -23.27 -14.37 -6.58
C GLY A 288 -23.96 -13.06 -6.21
N ALA A 289 -24.48 -12.34 -7.20
CA ALA A 289 -25.03 -11.00 -7.02
C ALA A 289 -26.16 -10.93 -5.97
N GLU A 290 -26.99 -11.99 -5.85
CA GLU A 290 -28.07 -12.06 -4.85
C GLU A 290 -27.55 -11.93 -3.41
N ALA A 291 -26.40 -12.55 -3.09
CA ALA A 291 -25.82 -12.50 -1.75
C ALA A 291 -25.15 -11.14 -1.45
N GLY A 292 -24.80 -10.39 -2.48
CA GLY A 292 -24.20 -9.06 -2.34
C GLY A 292 -25.19 -7.90 -2.39
N ALA A 293 -26.35 -8.10 -3.03
CA ALA A 293 -27.30 -7.02 -3.32
C ALA A 293 -27.79 -6.29 -2.06
N GLY A 294 -27.75 -4.95 -2.09
CA GLY A 294 -28.20 -4.09 -1.00
C GLY A 294 -27.18 -3.92 0.14
N HIS A 295 -25.99 -4.50 0.03
CA HIS A 295 -24.87 -4.28 0.94
C HIS A 295 -23.95 -3.15 0.45
N PHE A 296 -23.13 -2.60 1.33
CA PHE A 296 -22.33 -1.40 1.09
C PHE A 296 -20.83 -1.68 1.19
N LEU A 297 -20.07 -1.01 0.35
CA LEU A 297 -18.60 -0.99 0.38
C LEU A 297 -18.11 0.46 0.44
N SER A 298 -17.10 0.73 1.27
CA SER A 298 -16.28 1.93 1.13
C SER A 298 -14.97 1.59 0.42
N ALA A 299 -14.73 2.22 -0.72
CA ALA A 299 -13.51 2.04 -1.52
C ALA A 299 -13.20 3.30 -2.34
N PRO A 300 -11.95 3.51 -2.76
CA PRO A 300 -11.62 4.63 -3.63
C PRO A 300 -12.08 4.42 -5.07
N TYR A 301 -12.15 3.19 -5.51
CA TYR A 301 -12.47 2.78 -6.87
C TYR A 301 -13.67 1.83 -6.92
N PHE A 302 -14.49 1.95 -7.98
CA PHE A 302 -15.51 1.00 -8.40
C PHE A 302 -15.45 0.85 -9.92
N GLN A 303 -15.69 -0.37 -10.44
CA GLN A 303 -15.73 -0.63 -11.88
C GLN A 303 -16.69 0.30 -12.62
N THR A 304 -17.74 0.74 -11.96
CA THR A 304 -18.80 1.60 -12.51
C THR A 304 -18.48 3.09 -12.53
N LEU A 305 -17.25 3.50 -12.20
CA LEU A 305 -16.84 4.91 -12.32
C LEU A 305 -16.97 5.39 -13.76
N ASP A 306 -17.76 6.46 -13.96
CA ASP A 306 -18.05 7.02 -15.29
C ASP A 306 -17.03 8.11 -15.65
N ASN A 307 -15.86 7.70 -16.13
CA ASN A 307 -14.86 8.59 -16.71
C ASN A 307 -14.05 7.87 -17.80
N PRO A 308 -13.48 8.61 -18.77
CA PRO A 308 -12.76 8.02 -19.91
C PRO A 308 -11.58 7.14 -19.52
N THR A 309 -10.87 7.46 -18.44
CA THR A 309 -9.70 6.69 -17.98
C THR A 309 -10.13 5.36 -17.40
N ASN A 310 -11.20 5.35 -16.59
CA ASN A 310 -11.75 4.08 -16.09
C ASN A 310 -12.28 3.21 -17.23
N HIS A 311 -12.99 3.77 -18.19
CA HIS A 311 -13.47 3.00 -19.35
C HIS A 311 -12.29 2.35 -20.11
N ARG A 312 -11.19 3.08 -20.36
CA ARG A 312 -9.99 2.50 -20.98
C ARG A 312 -9.36 1.41 -20.13
N PHE A 313 -9.26 1.60 -18.81
CA PHE A 313 -8.70 0.62 -17.90
C PHE A 313 -9.54 -0.67 -17.87
N VAL A 314 -10.86 -0.55 -17.69
CA VAL A 314 -11.80 -1.69 -17.66
C VAL A 314 -11.75 -2.44 -18.99
N ASP A 315 -12.00 -1.75 -20.11
CA ASP A 315 -12.04 -2.36 -21.44
C ASP A 315 -10.69 -2.97 -21.83
N GLY A 316 -9.60 -2.25 -21.54
CA GLY A 316 -8.23 -2.69 -21.83
C GLY A 316 -7.86 -3.93 -21.02
N TYR A 317 -8.14 -3.94 -19.72
CA TYR A 317 -7.87 -5.10 -18.87
C TYR A 317 -8.73 -6.30 -19.27
N LEU A 318 -10.05 -6.14 -19.35
CA LEU A 318 -10.98 -7.25 -19.62
C LEU A 318 -10.77 -7.88 -21.00
N SER A 319 -10.38 -7.09 -22.00
CA SER A 319 -10.07 -7.60 -23.35
C SER A 319 -8.66 -8.19 -23.46
N SER A 320 -7.80 -7.98 -22.47
CA SER A 320 -6.44 -8.51 -22.47
C SER A 320 -6.39 -9.99 -22.12
N LYS A 321 -5.22 -10.62 -22.37
CA LYS A 321 -4.95 -12.00 -21.92
C LYS A 321 -4.96 -12.18 -20.38
N TYR A 322 -4.97 -11.07 -19.63
CA TYR A 322 -4.98 -11.05 -18.17
C TYR A 322 -6.39 -10.95 -17.57
N GLY A 323 -7.37 -10.47 -18.36
CA GLY A 323 -8.72 -10.13 -17.92
C GLY A 323 -9.67 -11.30 -17.64
N GLY A 324 -9.16 -12.51 -17.39
CA GLY A 324 -9.93 -13.75 -17.24
C GLY A 324 -10.99 -13.77 -16.13
N GLY A 325 -11.09 -12.72 -15.35
CA GLY A 325 -12.05 -12.60 -14.26
C GLY A 325 -13.36 -11.90 -14.60
N GLY A 326 -13.41 -11.09 -15.62
CA GLY A 326 -14.61 -10.37 -16.07
C GLY A 326 -15.04 -9.19 -15.19
N VAL A 327 -14.22 -8.75 -14.20
CA VAL A 327 -14.42 -7.56 -13.39
C VAL A 327 -13.08 -6.87 -13.12
N THR A 328 -13.15 -5.57 -12.81
CA THR A 328 -12.10 -4.83 -12.14
C THR A 328 -12.52 -4.53 -10.70
N HIS A 329 -11.57 -4.24 -9.82
CA HIS A 329 -11.79 -4.14 -8.39
C HIS A 329 -10.82 -3.12 -7.79
N TYR A 330 -11.15 -2.50 -6.66
CA TYR A 330 -10.30 -1.47 -6.05
C TYR A 330 -8.87 -1.96 -5.77
N ASN A 331 -8.65 -3.20 -5.28
CA ASN A 331 -7.28 -3.73 -5.10
C ASN A 331 -6.52 -3.90 -6.42
N MET A 332 -7.23 -4.15 -7.51
CA MET A 332 -6.62 -4.23 -8.84
C MET A 332 -6.20 -2.83 -9.31
N GLU A 333 -7.04 -1.85 -9.10
CA GLU A 333 -6.75 -0.47 -9.43
C GLU A 333 -5.60 0.08 -8.57
N GLU A 334 -5.60 -0.15 -7.26
CA GLU A 334 -4.51 0.19 -6.35
C GLU A 334 -3.18 -0.46 -6.78
N THR A 335 -3.24 -1.70 -7.26
CA THR A 335 -2.10 -2.42 -7.85
C THR A 335 -1.62 -1.74 -9.14
N TYR A 336 -2.53 -1.42 -10.04
CA TYR A 336 -2.23 -0.70 -11.28
C TYR A 336 -1.53 0.63 -10.99
N LEU A 337 -2.08 1.44 -10.09
CA LEU A 337 -1.49 2.70 -9.65
C LEU A 337 -0.08 2.53 -9.06
N SER A 338 0.16 1.46 -8.31
CA SER A 338 1.47 1.21 -7.69
C SER A 338 2.61 1.11 -8.72
N PHE A 339 2.34 0.54 -9.90
CA PHE A 339 3.31 0.46 -11.00
C PHE A 339 3.58 1.84 -11.63
N TYR A 340 2.58 2.71 -11.73
CA TYR A 340 2.77 4.07 -12.23
C TYR A 340 3.48 4.96 -11.21
N VAL A 341 3.15 4.85 -9.93
CA VAL A 341 3.90 5.52 -8.85
C VAL A 341 5.38 5.11 -8.89
N TRP A 342 5.65 3.81 -9.02
CA TRP A 342 7.02 3.30 -9.15
C TRP A 342 7.71 3.80 -10.41
N LYS A 343 7.05 3.75 -11.57
CA LYS A 343 7.58 4.23 -12.84
C LYS A 343 8.01 5.68 -12.73
N TYR A 344 7.13 6.56 -12.25
CA TYR A 344 7.43 7.98 -12.08
C TYR A 344 8.51 8.24 -11.03
N GLY A 345 8.56 7.43 -9.95
CA GLY A 345 9.64 7.47 -8.98
C GLY A 345 10.99 7.09 -9.58
N LEU A 346 11.04 6.03 -10.39
CA LEU A 346 12.26 5.61 -11.09
C LEU A 346 12.72 6.66 -12.09
N GLU A 347 11.81 7.24 -12.88
CA GLU A 347 12.11 8.32 -13.85
C GLU A 347 12.64 9.56 -13.14
N ARG A 348 12.02 9.99 -12.04
CA ARG A 348 12.50 11.12 -11.21
C ARG A 348 13.86 10.86 -10.59
N ALA A 349 14.13 9.63 -10.12
CA ALA A 349 15.44 9.24 -9.62
C ALA A 349 16.51 9.27 -10.74
N LEU A 350 16.12 8.85 -11.94
CA LEU A 350 17.01 8.91 -13.13
C LEU A 350 17.34 10.35 -13.53
N GLU A 351 16.37 11.26 -13.49
CA GLU A 351 16.60 12.69 -13.73
C GLU A 351 17.65 13.29 -12.77
N GLN A 352 17.66 12.84 -11.52
CA GLN A 352 18.62 13.30 -10.52
C GLN A 352 20.03 12.72 -10.69
N THR A 353 20.13 11.44 -11.11
CA THR A 353 21.42 10.75 -11.25
C THR A 353 22.01 10.84 -12.63
N GLY A 354 21.19 10.97 -13.66
CA GLY A 354 21.60 10.88 -15.07
C GLY A 354 22.06 9.48 -15.49
N ASN A 355 22.09 8.51 -14.58
CA ASN A 355 22.56 7.15 -14.84
C ASN A 355 21.69 6.10 -14.13
N ILE A 356 20.98 5.30 -14.92
CA ILE A 356 20.09 4.27 -14.40
C ILE A 356 20.83 3.17 -13.60
N GLU A 357 22.09 2.89 -13.92
CA GLU A 357 22.90 1.88 -13.24
C GLU A 357 23.26 2.28 -11.78
N GLU A 358 23.17 3.57 -11.46
CA GLU A 358 23.46 4.10 -10.12
C GLU A 358 22.21 4.13 -9.24
N ILE A 359 21.01 3.93 -9.81
CA ILE A 359 19.77 4.00 -9.05
C ILE A 359 19.67 2.81 -8.09
N THR A 360 19.24 3.11 -6.88
CA THR A 360 18.97 2.13 -5.83
C THR A 360 17.49 2.19 -5.43
N PRO A 361 16.93 1.14 -4.81
CA PRO A 361 15.58 1.18 -4.25
C PRO A 361 15.35 2.40 -3.33
N ARG A 362 16.37 2.74 -2.55
CA ARG A 362 16.36 3.94 -1.68
C ARG A 362 16.18 5.23 -2.44
N MET A 363 16.88 5.42 -3.57
CA MET A 363 16.78 6.65 -4.37
C MET A 363 15.38 6.80 -4.96
N ILE A 364 14.75 5.70 -5.40
CA ILE A 364 13.35 5.73 -5.85
C ILE A 364 12.43 6.15 -4.70
N ARG A 365 12.61 5.55 -3.50
CA ARG A 365 11.85 5.90 -2.31
C ARG A 365 11.96 7.39 -1.97
N ASP A 366 13.20 7.90 -1.91
CA ASP A 366 13.49 9.26 -1.44
C ASP A 366 12.86 10.35 -2.35
N VAL A 367 12.51 9.99 -3.59
CA VAL A 367 11.82 10.89 -4.54
C VAL A 367 10.33 10.56 -4.72
N SER A 368 9.81 9.53 -4.04
CA SER A 368 8.42 9.08 -4.23
C SER A 368 7.38 9.98 -3.55
N GLY A 369 7.76 10.76 -2.54
CA GLY A 369 6.88 11.77 -1.97
C GLY A 369 6.45 12.80 -3.04
N ASN A 370 5.15 13.13 -3.06
CA ASN A 370 4.53 14.00 -4.06
C ASN A 370 4.60 13.44 -5.51
N ILE A 371 4.80 12.15 -5.71
CA ILE A 371 4.49 11.52 -7.00
C ILE A 371 2.99 11.59 -7.19
N THR A 372 2.57 12.17 -8.29
CA THR A 372 1.17 12.31 -8.68
C THR A 372 0.89 11.38 -9.86
N VAL A 373 -0.23 10.68 -9.79
CA VAL A 373 -0.84 10.00 -10.93
C VAL A 373 -2.05 10.81 -11.35
N GLU A 374 -1.99 11.40 -12.53
CA GLU A 374 -3.00 12.32 -13.03
C GLU A 374 -4.25 11.59 -13.56
N ASP A 375 -5.34 12.33 -13.78
CA ASP A 375 -6.65 11.82 -14.20
C ASP A 375 -6.63 11.03 -15.52
N ASP A 376 -5.64 11.28 -16.37
CA ASP A 376 -5.49 10.57 -17.65
C ASP A 376 -4.84 9.19 -17.50
N VAL A 377 -4.34 8.84 -16.33
CA VAL A 377 -3.73 7.55 -15.99
C VAL A 377 -4.50 6.85 -14.86
N SER A 378 -4.95 7.57 -13.85
CA SER A 378 -5.66 7.02 -12.69
C SER A 378 -7.16 6.81 -12.96
N PRO A 379 -7.68 5.57 -12.90
CA PRO A 379 -9.11 5.29 -13.08
C PRO A 379 -10.02 5.91 -12.02
N GLU A 380 -9.54 6.08 -10.78
CA GLU A 380 -10.30 6.71 -9.70
C GLU A 380 -10.26 8.25 -9.72
N GLY A 381 -9.47 8.84 -10.62
CA GLY A 381 -9.13 10.26 -10.68
C GLY A 381 -7.75 10.53 -10.07
N LYS A 382 -7.33 11.81 -10.09
CA LYS A 382 -6.02 12.23 -9.60
C LYS A 382 -5.73 11.78 -8.18
N VAL A 383 -4.56 11.18 -7.97
CA VAL A 383 -4.04 10.74 -6.68
C VAL A 383 -2.57 11.11 -6.53
N TRP A 384 -2.04 11.15 -5.31
CA TRP A 384 -0.61 11.39 -5.06
C TRP A 384 -0.14 10.73 -3.78
N ILE A 385 1.17 10.51 -3.69
CA ILE A 385 1.82 9.95 -2.50
C ILE A 385 2.16 11.06 -1.52
N ASP A 386 1.73 10.90 -0.28
CA ASP A 386 2.07 11.80 0.83
C ASP A 386 3.59 11.81 1.07
N PRO A 387 4.23 12.99 1.14
CA PRO A 387 5.69 13.06 1.30
C PRO A 387 6.17 12.67 2.70
N ASP A 388 5.30 12.72 3.71
CA ASP A 388 5.67 12.47 5.09
C ASP A 388 5.50 11.01 5.51
N ASN A 389 4.49 10.33 4.97
CA ASN A 389 4.16 8.97 5.41
C ASN A 389 4.12 7.92 4.29
N PHE A 390 4.37 8.30 3.02
CA PHE A 390 4.38 7.43 1.84
C PHE A 390 3.09 6.64 1.58
N ASN A 391 1.96 7.17 2.04
CA ASN A 391 0.64 6.65 1.74
C ASN A 391 -0.06 7.54 0.69
N ILE A 392 -1.07 6.98 0.05
CA ILE A 392 -1.78 7.66 -1.04
C ILE A 392 -2.88 8.60 -0.51
N TRP A 393 -2.98 9.80 -1.09
CA TRP A 393 -4.14 10.66 -1.01
C TRP A 393 -5.16 10.23 -2.04
N LEU A 394 -6.40 10.00 -1.64
CA LEU A 394 -7.47 9.48 -2.48
C LEU A 394 -8.84 10.04 -2.09
N LYS A 395 -9.85 9.84 -2.95
CA LYS A 395 -11.26 10.20 -2.68
C LYS A 395 -12.09 8.96 -2.46
N PRO A 396 -12.37 8.56 -1.19
CA PRO A 396 -13.19 7.39 -0.93
C PRO A 396 -14.65 7.64 -1.34
N LYS A 397 -15.29 6.55 -1.72
CA LYS A 397 -16.67 6.51 -2.16
C LYS A 397 -17.40 5.41 -1.41
N ILE A 398 -18.71 5.54 -1.27
CA ILE A 398 -19.58 4.48 -0.75
C ILE A 398 -20.40 3.96 -1.93
N GLY A 399 -20.24 2.69 -2.23
CA GLY A 399 -21.03 1.97 -3.22
C GLY A 399 -22.05 1.06 -2.55
N MET A 400 -23.24 0.97 -3.11
CA MET A 400 -24.26 -0.04 -2.79
C MET A 400 -24.30 -1.07 -3.91
N CYS A 401 -24.17 -2.34 -3.58
CA CYS A 401 -24.26 -3.42 -4.54
C CYS A 401 -25.70 -3.56 -5.07
N LYS A 402 -25.87 -3.54 -6.39
CA LYS A 402 -27.14 -3.72 -7.06
C LYS A 402 -27.43 -5.21 -7.32
N PRO A 403 -28.68 -5.54 -7.69
CA PRO A 403 -29.05 -6.92 -8.05
C PRO A 403 -28.29 -7.50 -9.25
N ASP A 404 -27.66 -6.67 -10.07
CA ASP A 404 -26.80 -7.10 -11.19
C ASP A 404 -25.36 -7.39 -10.76
N GLY A 405 -25.02 -7.18 -9.48
CA GLY A 405 -23.69 -7.38 -8.91
C GLY A 405 -22.72 -6.22 -9.13
N GLN A 406 -23.17 -5.13 -9.76
CA GLN A 406 -22.40 -3.91 -9.90
C GLN A 406 -22.71 -2.93 -8.76
N PHE A 407 -21.85 -1.95 -8.54
CA PHE A 407 -22.06 -0.95 -7.50
C PHE A 407 -22.64 0.35 -8.06
N GLU A 408 -23.62 0.89 -7.34
CA GLU A 408 -24.07 2.26 -7.49
C GLU A 408 -23.36 3.12 -6.44
N ILE A 409 -22.68 4.18 -6.88
CA ILE A 409 -22.03 5.11 -5.95
C ILE A 409 -23.10 5.99 -5.32
N VAL A 410 -23.37 5.77 -4.03
CA VAL A 410 -24.41 6.49 -3.26
C VAL A 410 -23.85 7.69 -2.51
N LYS A 411 -22.51 7.76 -2.33
CA LYS A 411 -21.79 8.89 -1.77
C LYS A 411 -20.35 8.87 -2.27
N ALA A 412 -19.80 10.05 -2.53
CA ALA A 412 -18.37 10.25 -2.76
C ALA A 412 -17.87 11.37 -1.84
N ALA A 413 -16.60 11.30 -1.43
CA ALA A 413 -15.97 12.41 -0.74
C ALA A 413 -15.80 13.61 -1.70
N ASP A 414 -16.11 14.81 -1.22
CA ASP A 414 -15.95 16.03 -2.02
C ASP A 414 -14.48 16.33 -2.32
N GLU A 415 -13.62 16.10 -1.33
CA GLU A 415 -12.18 16.36 -1.38
C GLU A 415 -11.37 15.09 -1.10
N HIS A 416 -10.09 15.13 -1.46
CA HIS A 416 -9.15 14.07 -1.09
C HIS A 416 -8.99 13.99 0.43
N VAL A 417 -8.97 12.77 0.95
CA VAL A 417 -8.78 12.49 2.37
C VAL A 417 -7.32 12.20 2.63
N ALA A 418 -6.72 12.97 3.54
CA ALA A 418 -5.33 12.76 3.94
C ALA A 418 -5.14 11.36 4.55
N PRO A 419 -4.10 10.62 4.16
CA PRO A 419 -3.73 9.40 4.84
C PRO A 419 -3.14 9.72 6.22
N ASP A 420 -3.77 9.22 7.28
CA ASP A 420 -3.28 9.39 8.65
C ASP A 420 -3.03 8.02 9.32
N PRO A 421 -1.78 7.54 9.30
CA PRO A 421 -1.44 6.26 9.93
C PRO A 421 -1.71 6.21 11.44
N MET A 422 -1.81 7.37 12.11
CA MET A 422 -2.02 7.48 13.55
C MET A 422 -3.39 8.04 13.94
N SER A 423 -4.36 8.04 13.05
CA SER A 423 -5.65 8.73 13.14
C SER A 423 -6.44 8.53 14.45
N ILE A 424 -6.34 7.36 15.06
CA ILE A 424 -6.97 7.08 16.38
C ILE A 424 -5.95 6.91 17.50
N TYR A 425 -4.69 7.26 17.26
CA TYR A 425 -3.57 7.18 18.19
C TYR A 425 -2.75 8.49 18.22
N PRO A 426 -3.38 9.67 18.35
CA PRO A 426 -2.65 10.95 18.29
C PRO A 426 -1.61 11.08 19.41
N GLU A 427 -1.78 10.35 20.51
CA GLU A 427 -0.81 10.29 21.61
C GLU A 427 0.50 9.59 21.24
N ARG A 428 0.53 8.83 20.15
CA ARG A 428 1.76 8.20 19.63
C ARG A 428 2.63 9.14 18.83
N GLY A 429 2.05 10.20 18.26
CA GLY A 429 2.74 11.18 17.43
C GLY A 429 2.30 11.18 15.98
N VAL A 430 3.13 11.74 15.11
CA VAL A 430 2.86 11.93 13.68
C VAL A 430 3.96 11.27 12.85
N CYS A 431 3.57 10.56 11.78
CA CYS A 431 4.53 10.05 10.81
C CYS A 431 5.04 11.17 9.91
N MET A 432 6.36 11.31 9.83
CA MET A 432 7.07 12.23 8.95
C MET A 432 8.07 11.45 8.10
N ALA A 433 8.61 12.09 7.08
CA ALA A 433 9.54 11.46 6.13
C ALA A 433 10.77 10.78 6.78
N ASP A 434 11.18 11.22 7.95
CA ASP A 434 12.30 10.67 8.71
C ASP A 434 11.89 9.69 9.84
N GLY A 435 10.58 9.46 10.04
CA GLY A 435 10.04 8.51 11.02
C GLY A 435 8.85 9.02 11.82
N LEU A 436 8.54 8.34 12.92
CA LEU A 436 7.50 8.75 13.88
C LEU A 436 8.06 9.83 14.82
N HIS A 437 7.48 11.03 14.74
CA HIS A 437 7.73 12.13 15.69
C HIS A 437 6.76 11.99 16.86
N THR A 438 7.29 11.59 18.02
CA THR A 438 6.49 11.41 19.23
C THR A 438 6.21 12.76 19.91
N PRO A 439 5.15 12.89 20.73
CA PRO A 439 4.80 14.15 21.40
C PRO A 439 5.90 14.69 22.36
N ASP A 440 6.79 13.84 22.84
CA ASP A 440 7.95 14.20 23.66
C ASP A 440 9.19 14.58 22.84
N GLY A 441 9.04 14.73 21.51
CA GLY A 441 10.09 15.21 20.60
C GLY A 441 11.10 14.16 20.15
N GLN A 442 10.87 12.87 20.43
CA GLN A 442 11.74 11.80 19.90
C GLN A 442 11.35 11.45 18.46
N VAL A 443 12.35 11.06 17.65
CA VAL A 443 12.14 10.53 16.31
C VAL A 443 12.46 9.03 16.32
N LYS A 444 11.45 8.20 16.05
CA LYS A 444 11.59 6.74 15.97
C LYS A 444 11.52 6.33 14.51
N LYS A 445 12.66 5.89 13.97
CA LYS A 445 12.72 5.37 12.60
C LYS A 445 12.07 3.98 12.53
N ASN A 446 11.34 3.73 11.43
CA ASN A 446 10.77 2.41 11.12
C ASN A 446 9.95 1.79 12.26
N VAL A 447 8.89 2.45 12.65
CA VAL A 447 7.90 1.93 13.62
C VAL A 447 6.94 0.98 12.89
N LEU A 448 6.84 -0.25 13.37
CA LEU A 448 5.94 -1.31 12.90
C LEU A 448 4.88 -1.67 13.95
#